data_69346b51984c558208a377b3ea7e2591
#
_entry.id   69346b51984c558208a377b3ea7e2591
#
_cell.length_a   1.000
_cell.length_b   1.000
_cell.length_c   1.000
_cell.angle_alpha   90.00
_cell.angle_beta   90.00
_cell.angle_gamma   90.00
#
_symmetry.space_group_name_H-M   'P 1'
#
loop_
_entity.id
_entity.type
_entity.pdbx_description
1 polymer ?
#
loop_
_entity_poly.entity_id
_entity_poly.type
_entity_poly.pdbx_seq_one_letter_code
_entity_poly.pdbx_strand_id
1 'polypeptide(L)'
;MLKINNEIVPVTVFPDGTHQVWKLTDSQTKYIETSDEVEVFWDFENQAEVFDVMQLADLLIYSSKCSRLVLNCPYLPYARQDKSITNKSCFALSTFISQALQKFDEIRTVDVHNPSFFNNMTIKVKNTFPVEVIRSIVSNEKVDLIVFPDEGAMDRYQCFVPPGIAIISAQKQRDQLTGHILGITIDAQVVNEAKNVLVWDDICDGGGTFVGLASLISVPNLMLYVTHGIFSKGTACLFCAGYNKIFTRNGEVK
;
A
#
# COMPACT_ATOMS: atom_id res chain seq x y z
N MET A 1 5.63 2.24 12.82
CA MET A 1 6.35 1.44 13.86
C MET A 1 7.52 0.66 13.24
N LEU A 2 8.73 0.74 13.84
CA LEU A 2 9.96 0.05 13.37
C LEU A 2 10.27 -1.17 14.22
N LYS A 3 10.73 -2.27 13.59
CA LYS A 3 11.17 -3.50 14.27
C LYS A 3 12.46 -4.06 13.67
N ILE A 4 13.28 -4.66 14.50
CA ILE A 4 14.41 -5.53 14.13
C ILE A 4 14.22 -6.85 14.89
N ASN A 5 14.34 -7.99 14.21
CA ASN A 5 14.16 -9.32 14.81
C ASN A 5 12.83 -9.45 15.58
N ASN A 6 11.72 -8.93 15.01
CA ASN A 6 10.38 -8.88 15.60
C ASN A 6 10.25 -8.02 16.89
N GLU A 7 11.31 -7.38 17.36
CA GLU A 7 11.28 -6.47 18.50
C GLU A 7 11.15 -5.02 18.03
N ILE A 8 10.33 -4.22 18.73
CA ILE A 8 10.17 -2.79 18.45
C ILE A 8 11.49 -2.07 18.72
N VAL A 9 11.91 -1.24 17.75
CA VAL A 9 13.07 -0.36 17.92
C VAL A 9 12.70 0.77 18.88
N PRO A 10 13.45 0.98 19.97
CA PRO A 10 13.18 2.07 20.88
C PRO A 10 13.43 3.43 20.21
N VAL A 11 12.40 4.27 20.18
CA VAL A 11 12.49 5.66 19.71
C VAL A 11 12.13 6.58 20.86
N THR A 12 13.00 7.54 21.15
CA THR A 12 12.75 8.58 22.14
C THR A 12 12.12 9.78 21.45
N VAL A 13 10.97 10.23 21.98
CA VAL A 13 10.32 11.46 21.55
C VAL A 13 10.61 12.55 22.57
N PHE A 14 11.24 13.63 22.14
CA PHE A 14 11.58 14.76 23.00
C PHE A 14 10.41 15.75 23.11
N PRO A 15 10.41 16.63 24.15
CA PRO A 15 9.33 17.60 24.36
C PRO A 15 9.11 18.59 23.21
N ASP A 16 10.13 18.83 22.39
CA ASP A 16 10.06 19.66 21.17
C ASP A 16 9.50 18.92 19.96
N GLY A 17 9.11 17.64 20.11
CA GLY A 17 8.59 16.78 19.07
C GLY A 17 9.65 16.13 18.18
N THR A 18 10.93 16.32 18.45
CA THR A 18 12.00 15.60 17.74
C THR A 18 12.11 14.16 18.22
N HIS A 19 12.56 13.28 17.30
CA HIS A 19 12.72 11.85 17.57
C HIS A 19 14.18 11.44 17.52
N GLN A 20 14.55 10.45 18.33
CA GLN A 20 15.87 9.83 18.26
C GLN A 20 15.80 8.32 18.46
N VAL A 21 16.40 7.58 17.54
CA VAL A 21 16.77 6.17 17.72
C VAL A 21 18.02 6.15 18.60
N TRP A 22 17.80 6.17 19.92
CA TRP A 22 18.89 6.40 20.89
C TRP A 22 19.75 5.17 21.09
N LYS A 23 19.14 4.02 21.30
CA LYS A 23 19.83 2.79 21.66
C LYS A 23 19.00 1.57 21.27
N LEU A 24 19.65 0.60 20.64
CA LEU A 24 19.06 -0.72 20.42
C LEU A 24 19.01 -1.53 21.73
N THR A 25 18.09 -2.48 21.82
CA THR A 25 18.07 -3.45 22.92
C THR A 25 19.30 -4.38 22.84
N ASP A 26 19.64 -5.05 23.93
CA ASP A 26 20.75 -6.00 23.93
C ASP A 26 20.49 -7.18 22.97
N SER A 27 19.21 -7.62 22.83
CA SER A 27 18.78 -8.63 21.86
C SER A 27 18.98 -8.15 20.42
N GLN A 28 18.54 -6.94 20.10
CA GLN A 28 18.73 -6.33 18.77
C GLN A 28 20.23 -6.16 18.46
N THR A 29 21.02 -5.69 19.41
CA THR A 29 22.47 -5.54 19.27
C THR A 29 23.12 -6.88 18.95
N LYS A 30 22.82 -7.92 19.72
CA LYS A 30 23.35 -9.27 19.48
C LYS A 30 22.94 -9.79 18.08
N TYR A 31 21.70 -9.55 17.67
CA TYR A 31 21.22 -9.97 16.36
C TYR A 31 22.02 -9.30 15.23
N ILE A 32 22.20 -7.98 15.26
CA ILE A 32 22.92 -7.25 14.19
C ILE A 32 24.42 -7.58 14.15
N GLU A 33 25.04 -7.97 15.28
CA GLU A 33 26.45 -8.37 15.35
C GLU A 33 26.72 -9.76 14.76
N THR A 34 25.68 -10.61 14.68
CA THR A 34 25.79 -12.01 14.26
C THR A 34 25.11 -12.33 12.94
N SER A 35 24.42 -11.36 12.32
CA SER A 35 23.66 -11.55 11.09
C SER A 35 24.40 -10.98 9.89
N ASP A 36 24.47 -11.76 8.79
CA ASP A 36 24.99 -11.29 7.51
C ASP A 36 24.00 -10.33 6.80
N GLU A 37 22.71 -10.56 6.97
CA GLU A 37 21.63 -9.70 6.49
C GLU A 37 20.83 -9.19 7.70
N VAL A 38 20.61 -7.88 7.77
CA VAL A 38 19.71 -7.26 8.76
C VAL A 38 18.47 -6.75 8.07
N GLU A 39 17.31 -7.29 8.47
CA GLU A 39 16.01 -6.82 8.01
C GLU A 39 15.39 -5.87 9.03
N VAL A 40 15.07 -4.65 8.56
CA VAL A 40 14.25 -3.69 9.27
C VAL A 40 12.82 -3.81 8.77
N PHE A 41 11.88 -4.17 9.64
CA PHE A 41 10.46 -4.14 9.33
C PHE A 41 9.90 -2.76 9.70
N TRP A 42 9.23 -2.12 8.74
CA TRP A 42 8.59 -0.82 8.94
C TRP A 42 7.13 -0.85 8.56
N ASP A 43 6.27 -0.76 9.56
CA ASP A 43 4.85 -0.50 9.37
C ASP A 43 4.64 1.01 9.54
N PHE A 44 4.43 1.70 8.39
CA PHE A 44 4.35 3.16 8.35
C PHE A 44 3.06 3.65 9.02
N GLU A 45 3.20 4.53 9.99
CA GLU A 45 2.09 5.15 10.72
C GLU A 45 2.03 6.68 10.50
N ASN A 46 3.19 7.33 10.45
CA ASN A 46 3.26 8.79 10.33
C ASN A 46 4.59 9.30 9.75
N GLN A 47 4.60 10.59 9.39
CA GLN A 47 5.74 11.23 8.74
C GLN A 47 7.01 11.28 9.59
N ALA A 48 6.91 11.35 10.92
CA ALA A 48 8.10 11.42 11.79
C ALA A 48 8.95 10.15 11.67
N GLU A 49 8.32 8.99 11.47
CA GLU A 49 9.00 7.71 11.28
C GLU A 49 9.95 7.68 10.08
N VAL A 50 9.78 8.55 9.08
CA VAL A 50 10.72 8.66 7.96
C VAL A 50 12.12 9.01 8.46
N PHE A 51 12.21 9.95 9.40
CA PHE A 51 13.49 10.32 10.00
C PHE A 51 14.01 9.24 10.94
N ASP A 52 13.13 8.53 11.64
CA ASP A 52 13.50 7.39 12.48
C ASP A 52 14.14 6.25 11.65
N VAL A 53 13.58 5.96 10.48
CA VAL A 53 14.16 4.99 9.52
C VAL A 53 15.55 5.41 9.06
N MET A 54 15.74 6.69 8.76
CA MET A 54 17.04 7.23 8.35
C MET A 54 18.10 7.10 9.46
N GLN A 55 17.73 7.47 10.69
CA GLN A 55 18.60 7.33 11.86
C GLN A 55 18.95 5.87 12.13
N LEU A 56 17.94 4.98 12.03
CA LEU A 56 18.16 3.55 12.23
C LEU A 56 19.12 2.98 11.19
N ALA A 57 18.94 3.34 9.91
CA ALA A 57 19.83 2.90 8.84
C ALA A 57 21.28 3.38 9.09
N ASP A 58 21.47 4.62 9.54
CA ASP A 58 22.80 5.13 9.94
C ASP A 58 23.39 4.32 11.08
N LEU A 59 22.62 4.12 12.13
CA LEU A 59 23.06 3.33 13.30
C LEU A 59 23.50 1.92 12.89
N LEU A 60 22.71 1.25 12.02
CA LEU A 60 23.00 -0.10 11.55
C LEU A 60 24.27 -0.17 10.70
N ILE A 61 24.49 0.79 9.78
CA ILE A 61 25.72 0.85 8.98
C ILE A 61 26.97 1.00 9.85
N TYR A 62 26.90 1.79 10.93
CA TYR A 62 28.05 2.00 11.83
C TYR A 62 28.24 0.90 12.84
N SER A 63 27.17 0.23 13.29
CA SER A 63 27.19 -0.68 14.43
C SER A 63 27.16 -2.15 14.07
N SER A 64 26.71 -2.49 12.86
CA SER A 64 26.62 -3.89 12.42
C SER A 64 27.81 -4.31 11.55
N LYS A 65 28.06 -5.61 11.50
CA LYS A 65 28.98 -6.24 10.54
C LYS A 65 28.24 -6.80 9.34
N CYS A 66 26.94 -6.51 9.23
CA CYS A 66 26.13 -7.05 8.15
C CYS A 66 26.62 -6.54 6.79
N SER A 67 26.63 -7.43 5.82
CA SER A 67 26.95 -7.12 4.43
C SER A 67 25.75 -6.61 3.65
N ARG A 68 24.55 -6.70 4.23
CA ARG A 68 23.30 -6.37 3.56
C ARG A 68 22.23 -5.84 4.52
N LEU A 69 21.68 -4.68 4.17
CA LEU A 69 20.60 -4.03 4.91
C LEU A 69 19.31 -4.03 4.06
N VAL A 70 18.25 -4.63 4.59
CA VAL A 70 16.97 -4.79 3.91
C VAL A 70 15.88 -4.03 4.65
N LEU A 71 15.07 -3.26 3.92
CA LEU A 71 13.87 -2.64 4.46
C LEU A 71 12.64 -3.44 4.01
N ASN A 72 11.92 -4.02 4.96
CA ASN A 72 10.60 -4.62 4.72
C ASN A 72 9.52 -3.61 5.09
N CYS A 73 8.98 -2.93 4.10
CA CYS A 73 7.96 -1.91 4.23
C CYS A 73 6.75 -2.28 3.37
N PRO A 74 5.81 -3.08 3.90
CA PRO A 74 4.69 -3.59 3.12
C PRO A 74 3.86 -2.50 2.46
N TYR A 75 3.53 -1.42 3.16
CA TYR A 75 2.97 -0.21 2.58
C TYR A 75 4.08 0.82 2.38
N LEU A 76 4.48 1.05 1.13
CA LEU A 76 5.49 2.06 0.82
C LEU A 76 4.87 3.45 0.81
N PRO A 77 5.20 4.34 1.76
CA PRO A 77 4.68 5.69 1.76
C PRO A 77 5.13 6.47 0.51
N TYR A 78 4.37 7.47 0.11
CA TYR A 78 4.54 8.27 -1.12
C TYR A 78 4.37 7.51 -2.44
N ALA A 79 4.07 6.20 -2.45
CA ALA A 79 3.96 5.41 -3.68
C ALA A 79 2.94 5.96 -4.70
N ARG A 80 1.91 6.71 -4.24
CA ARG A 80 0.93 7.39 -5.12
C ARG A 80 1.40 8.75 -5.66
N GLN A 81 2.55 9.24 -5.21
CA GLN A 81 3.15 10.52 -5.63
C GLN A 81 4.34 10.24 -6.55
N ASP A 82 4.08 9.39 -7.55
CA ASP A 82 5.04 8.74 -8.43
C ASP A 82 5.38 9.53 -9.70
N LYS A 83 4.90 10.76 -9.78
CA LYS A 83 5.16 11.67 -10.91
C LYS A 83 5.06 13.14 -10.50
N SER A 84 5.74 13.99 -11.26
CA SER A 84 5.51 15.43 -11.20
C SER A 84 4.41 15.81 -12.19
N ILE A 85 3.35 16.43 -11.70
CA ILE A 85 2.20 16.83 -12.53
C ILE A 85 2.56 18.08 -13.36
N THR A 86 3.37 18.96 -12.79
CA THR A 86 3.85 20.19 -13.44
C THR A 86 5.32 20.43 -13.08
N ASN A 87 6.00 21.30 -13.81
CA ASN A 87 7.37 21.72 -13.46
C ASN A 87 7.48 22.47 -12.10
N LYS A 88 6.34 22.70 -11.43
CA LYS A 88 6.25 23.34 -10.12
C LYS A 88 5.78 22.37 -9.02
N SER A 89 5.55 21.10 -9.34
CA SER A 89 5.14 20.08 -8.36
C SER A 89 6.30 19.14 -8.02
N CYS A 90 6.44 18.80 -6.74
CA CYS A 90 7.47 17.87 -6.29
C CYS A 90 7.15 16.44 -6.72
N PHE A 91 8.17 15.70 -7.11
CA PHE A 91 8.12 14.25 -7.30
C PHE A 91 8.48 13.58 -5.97
N ALA A 92 7.50 13.48 -5.05
CA ALA A 92 7.78 13.14 -3.66
C ALA A 92 8.32 11.70 -3.48
N LEU A 93 7.83 10.72 -4.27
CA LEU A 93 8.36 9.36 -4.21
C LEU A 93 9.85 9.31 -4.57
N SER A 94 10.26 10.01 -5.62
CA SER A 94 11.68 10.08 -6.01
C SER A 94 12.55 10.68 -4.92
N THR A 95 12.10 11.79 -4.33
CA THR A 95 12.79 12.44 -3.21
C THR A 95 12.87 11.50 -2.00
N PHE A 96 11.78 10.84 -1.66
CA PHE A 96 11.72 9.91 -0.53
C PHE A 96 12.71 8.75 -0.70
N ILE A 97 12.69 8.07 -1.85
CA ILE A 97 13.61 6.96 -2.12
C ILE A 97 15.06 7.42 -2.06
N SER A 98 15.39 8.52 -2.75
CA SER A 98 16.78 9.00 -2.85
C SER A 98 17.34 9.59 -1.56
N GLN A 99 16.51 10.09 -0.67
CA GLN A 99 16.98 10.71 0.59
C GLN A 99 16.81 9.79 1.79
N ALA A 100 15.67 9.10 1.91
CA ALA A 100 15.37 8.33 3.12
C ALA A 100 15.81 6.86 3.01
N LEU A 101 15.77 6.26 1.83
CA LEU A 101 15.94 4.81 1.68
C LEU A 101 17.21 4.39 0.94
N GLN A 102 18.05 5.32 0.50
CA GLN A 102 19.27 5.02 -0.29
C GLN A 102 20.31 4.16 0.44
N LYS A 103 20.21 4.02 1.76
CA LYS A 103 21.12 3.24 2.58
C LYS A 103 20.76 1.76 2.66
N PHE A 104 19.58 1.40 2.18
CA PHE A 104 19.14 0.00 2.09
C PHE A 104 19.57 -0.60 0.76
N ASP A 105 20.03 -1.84 0.79
CA ASP A 105 20.37 -2.62 -0.40
C ASP A 105 19.14 -3.14 -1.14
N GLU A 106 18.07 -3.43 -0.39
CA GLU A 106 16.81 -3.92 -0.93
C GLU A 106 15.62 -3.35 -0.13
N ILE A 107 14.56 -2.99 -0.84
CA ILE A 107 13.24 -2.69 -0.26
C ILE A 107 12.30 -3.84 -0.62
N ARG A 108 11.65 -4.45 0.37
CA ARG A 108 10.57 -5.43 0.20
C ARG A 108 9.24 -4.73 0.47
N THR A 109 8.35 -4.75 -0.50
CA THR A 109 7.04 -4.10 -0.40
C THR A 109 5.94 -4.98 -0.99
N VAL A 110 4.69 -4.64 -0.72
CA VAL A 110 3.53 -5.38 -1.20
C VAL A 110 2.67 -4.44 -2.05
N ASP A 111 2.39 -4.85 -3.29
CA ASP A 111 1.45 -4.18 -4.19
C ASP A 111 1.67 -2.65 -4.28
N VAL A 112 2.89 -2.26 -4.62
CA VAL A 112 3.24 -0.84 -4.77
C VAL A 112 2.49 -0.23 -5.95
N HIS A 113 2.02 1.00 -5.80
CA HIS A 113 1.13 1.69 -6.75
C HIS A 113 1.65 1.71 -8.19
N ASN A 114 2.95 1.95 -8.38
CA ASN A 114 3.59 1.95 -9.70
C ASN A 114 4.91 1.16 -9.65
N PRO A 115 4.89 -0.16 -9.92
CA PRO A 115 6.11 -0.97 -9.91
C PRO A 115 7.14 -0.53 -10.97
N SER A 116 6.69 -0.02 -12.11
CA SER A 116 7.60 0.38 -13.21
C SER A 116 8.50 1.56 -12.86
N PHE A 117 8.11 2.38 -11.88
CA PHE A 117 8.94 3.46 -11.36
C PHE A 117 10.33 2.98 -10.90
N PHE A 118 10.41 1.77 -10.36
CA PHE A 118 11.65 1.23 -9.78
C PHE A 118 12.58 0.55 -10.79
N ASN A 119 12.15 0.36 -12.04
CA ASN A 119 12.94 -0.38 -13.04
C ASN A 119 14.31 0.23 -13.34
N ASN A 120 14.47 1.55 -13.17
CA ASN A 120 15.70 2.28 -13.44
C ASN A 120 16.41 2.80 -12.18
N MET A 121 16.03 2.32 -11.01
CA MET A 121 16.65 2.71 -9.76
C MET A 121 17.83 1.80 -9.40
N THR A 122 18.81 2.36 -8.69
CA THR A 122 19.95 1.59 -8.18
C THR A 122 19.56 0.70 -7.01
N ILE A 123 18.59 1.14 -6.21
CA ILE A 123 18.06 0.34 -5.10
C ILE A 123 17.18 -0.79 -5.65
N LYS A 124 17.40 -1.98 -5.15
CA LYS A 124 16.58 -3.15 -5.52
C LYS A 124 15.23 -3.09 -4.79
N VAL A 125 14.14 -3.11 -5.55
CA VAL A 125 12.79 -3.19 -4.97
C VAL A 125 12.14 -4.52 -5.32
N LYS A 126 11.79 -5.30 -4.30
CA LYS A 126 11.04 -6.55 -4.43
C LYS A 126 9.59 -6.28 -4.07
N ASN A 127 8.76 -6.15 -5.09
CA ASN A 127 7.32 -6.00 -4.94
C ASN A 127 6.63 -7.37 -5.04
N THR A 128 5.74 -7.68 -4.10
CA THR A 128 4.94 -8.91 -4.10
C THR A 128 3.45 -8.56 -4.17
N PHE A 129 2.64 -9.43 -4.80
CA PHE A 129 1.20 -9.26 -4.86
C PHE A 129 0.51 -10.29 -3.96
N PRO A 130 -0.53 -9.92 -3.20
CA PRO A 130 -1.24 -10.81 -2.29
C PRO A 130 -2.26 -11.70 -3.04
N VAL A 131 -1.80 -12.41 -4.08
CA VAL A 131 -2.67 -13.19 -5.01
C VAL A 131 -3.47 -14.26 -4.29
N GLU A 132 -2.88 -14.93 -3.30
CA GLU A 132 -3.58 -15.99 -2.55
C GLU A 132 -4.73 -15.45 -1.69
N VAL A 133 -4.58 -14.22 -1.16
CA VAL A 133 -5.67 -13.54 -0.43
C VAL A 133 -6.84 -13.30 -1.36
N ILE A 134 -6.59 -12.78 -2.56
CA ILE A 134 -7.63 -12.55 -3.58
C ILE A 134 -8.32 -13.86 -3.99
N ARG A 135 -7.54 -14.91 -4.28
CA ARG A 135 -8.09 -16.21 -4.65
C ARG A 135 -9.01 -16.77 -3.56
N SER A 136 -8.58 -16.63 -2.31
CA SER A 136 -9.39 -17.06 -1.16
C SER A 136 -10.70 -16.28 -1.06
N ILE A 137 -10.66 -14.95 -1.21
CA ILE A 137 -11.87 -14.11 -1.19
C ILE A 137 -12.81 -14.50 -2.34
N VAL A 138 -12.29 -14.58 -3.57
CA VAL A 138 -13.09 -14.94 -4.75
C VAL A 138 -13.81 -16.28 -4.56
N SER A 139 -13.11 -17.27 -4.01
CA SER A 139 -13.68 -18.60 -3.76
C SER A 139 -14.70 -18.59 -2.62
N ASN A 140 -14.36 -18.02 -1.47
CA ASN A 140 -15.19 -18.06 -0.27
C ASN A 140 -16.47 -17.24 -0.42
N GLU A 141 -16.37 -16.08 -1.05
CA GLU A 141 -17.49 -15.16 -1.27
C GLU A 141 -18.24 -15.45 -2.58
N LYS A 142 -17.80 -16.44 -3.36
CA LYS A 142 -18.41 -16.84 -4.66
C LYS A 142 -18.55 -15.65 -5.60
N VAL A 143 -17.46 -14.85 -5.71
CA VAL A 143 -17.42 -13.67 -6.58
C VAL A 143 -17.66 -14.10 -8.02
N ASP A 144 -18.58 -13.44 -8.69
CA ASP A 144 -18.92 -13.67 -10.10
C ASP A 144 -18.48 -12.52 -11.03
N LEU A 145 -18.23 -11.34 -10.46
CA LEU A 145 -17.71 -10.17 -11.18
C LEU A 145 -16.67 -9.42 -10.33
N ILE A 146 -15.55 -9.08 -10.95
CA ILE A 146 -14.58 -8.13 -10.37
C ILE A 146 -14.68 -6.79 -11.10
N VAL A 147 -14.81 -5.72 -10.32
CA VAL A 147 -14.85 -4.34 -10.81
C VAL A 147 -13.55 -3.65 -10.43
N PHE A 148 -12.85 -3.13 -11.43
CA PHE A 148 -11.70 -2.26 -11.21
C PHE A 148 -12.12 -0.79 -11.24
N PRO A 149 -11.67 0.07 -10.32
CA PRO A 149 -12.08 1.46 -10.27
C PRO A 149 -11.57 2.32 -11.43
N ASP A 150 -10.57 1.83 -12.17
CA ASP A 150 -10.07 2.44 -13.40
C ASP A 150 -9.27 1.42 -14.24
N GLU A 151 -8.91 1.80 -15.47
CA GLU A 151 -8.15 0.96 -16.41
C GLU A 151 -6.75 0.61 -15.85
N GLY A 152 -6.12 1.53 -15.13
CA GLY A 152 -4.80 1.28 -14.52
C GLY A 152 -4.83 0.16 -13.47
N ALA A 153 -5.89 0.08 -12.68
CA ALA A 153 -6.12 -1.04 -11.76
C ALA A 153 -6.37 -2.34 -12.53
N MET A 154 -7.20 -2.29 -13.61
CA MET A 154 -7.45 -3.45 -14.44
C MET A 154 -6.17 -3.98 -15.08
N ASP A 155 -5.37 -3.12 -15.70
CA ASP A 155 -4.09 -3.51 -16.33
C ASP A 155 -3.13 -4.17 -15.34
N ARG A 156 -3.13 -3.69 -14.08
CA ARG A 156 -2.28 -4.22 -13.01
C ARG A 156 -2.71 -5.61 -12.55
N TYR A 157 -4.02 -5.88 -12.46
CA TYR A 157 -4.52 -7.04 -11.73
C TYR A 157 -5.19 -8.11 -12.59
N GLN A 158 -5.60 -7.82 -13.83
CA GLN A 158 -6.33 -8.79 -14.67
C GLN A 158 -5.61 -10.14 -14.81
N CYS A 159 -4.28 -10.15 -14.83
CA CYS A 159 -3.50 -11.39 -14.94
C CYS A 159 -3.57 -12.29 -13.67
N PHE A 160 -4.03 -11.74 -12.55
CA PHE A 160 -4.17 -12.49 -11.29
C PHE A 160 -5.61 -12.96 -11.04
N VAL A 161 -6.56 -12.53 -11.86
CA VAL A 161 -7.96 -12.93 -11.73
C VAL A 161 -8.12 -14.42 -12.03
N PRO A 162 -8.80 -15.18 -11.16
CA PRO A 162 -9.06 -16.60 -11.42
C PRO A 162 -9.87 -16.81 -12.72
N PRO A 163 -9.59 -17.90 -13.47
CA PRO A 163 -10.37 -18.21 -14.68
C PRO A 163 -11.87 -18.33 -14.41
N GLY A 164 -12.69 -17.81 -15.33
CA GLY A 164 -14.15 -17.88 -15.27
C GLY A 164 -14.81 -16.74 -14.50
N ILE A 165 -14.05 -15.81 -13.92
CA ILE A 165 -14.59 -14.61 -13.30
C ILE A 165 -14.64 -13.49 -14.33
N ALA A 166 -15.80 -12.85 -14.45
CA ALA A 166 -15.96 -11.67 -15.31
C ALA A 166 -15.20 -10.46 -14.71
N ILE A 167 -14.67 -9.60 -15.59
CA ILE A 167 -13.99 -8.37 -15.19
C ILE A 167 -14.51 -7.18 -15.96
N ILE A 168 -14.57 -6.02 -15.31
CA ILE A 168 -14.89 -4.74 -15.91
C ILE A 168 -14.12 -3.62 -15.23
N SER A 169 -13.76 -2.57 -15.95
CA SER A 169 -13.21 -1.34 -15.37
C SER A 169 -14.23 -0.20 -15.43
N ALA A 170 -14.25 0.61 -14.35
CA ALA A 170 -14.91 1.90 -14.40
C ALA A 170 -14.02 2.94 -15.11
N GLN A 171 -14.64 3.94 -15.69
CA GLN A 171 -13.97 5.10 -16.26
C GLN A 171 -14.03 6.25 -15.25
N LYS A 172 -12.87 6.82 -14.92
CA LYS A 172 -12.74 7.84 -13.92
C LYS A 172 -12.13 9.10 -14.49
N GLN A 173 -12.86 10.18 -14.43
CA GLN A 173 -12.35 11.50 -14.78
C GLN A 173 -11.87 12.24 -13.55
N ARG A 174 -10.63 12.76 -13.60
CA ARG A 174 -10.05 13.58 -12.54
C ARG A 174 -9.65 14.94 -13.07
N ASP A 175 -9.84 15.96 -12.26
CA ASP A 175 -9.16 17.24 -12.45
C ASP A 175 -7.67 17.03 -12.26
N GLN A 176 -6.88 17.33 -13.27
CA GLN A 176 -5.43 17.08 -13.28
C GLN A 176 -4.65 17.97 -12.30
N LEU A 177 -5.19 19.14 -11.96
CA LEU A 177 -4.50 20.10 -11.07
C LEU A 177 -4.80 19.83 -9.60
N THR A 178 -6.05 19.49 -9.29
CA THR A 178 -6.51 19.29 -7.91
C THR A 178 -6.55 17.82 -7.48
N GLY A 179 -6.56 16.89 -8.44
CA GLY A 179 -6.76 15.48 -8.20
C GLY A 179 -8.21 15.08 -7.82
N HIS A 180 -9.13 16.06 -7.80
CA HIS A 180 -10.54 15.80 -7.50
C HIS A 180 -11.19 14.94 -8.58
N ILE A 181 -12.04 14.00 -8.15
CA ILE A 181 -12.85 13.16 -9.03
C ILE A 181 -13.97 14.04 -9.60
N LEU A 182 -14.00 14.21 -10.94
CA LEU A 182 -15.02 14.94 -11.65
C LEU A 182 -16.23 14.03 -12.01
N GLY A 183 -15.97 12.72 -12.18
CA GLY A 183 -17.00 11.75 -12.48
C GLY A 183 -16.46 10.33 -12.51
N ILE A 184 -17.35 9.37 -12.28
CA ILE A 184 -17.09 7.93 -12.45
C ILE A 184 -18.25 7.40 -13.29
N THR A 185 -17.96 6.58 -14.29
CA THR A 185 -18.95 5.86 -15.10
C THR A 185 -18.58 4.40 -15.19
N ILE A 186 -19.57 3.52 -15.25
CA ILE A 186 -19.42 2.08 -15.41
C ILE A 186 -20.60 1.57 -16.26
N ASP A 187 -20.41 0.46 -16.95
CA ASP A 187 -21.52 -0.22 -17.61
C ASP A 187 -22.41 -0.88 -16.54
N ALA A 188 -23.45 -0.15 -16.16
CA ALA A 188 -24.39 -0.57 -15.12
C ALA A 188 -25.18 -1.83 -15.52
N GLN A 189 -25.40 -2.10 -16.81
CA GLN A 189 -26.11 -3.30 -17.24
C GLN A 189 -25.31 -4.55 -16.90
N VAL A 190 -24.03 -4.58 -17.27
CA VAL A 190 -23.12 -5.71 -16.98
C VAL A 190 -22.98 -5.93 -15.48
N VAL A 191 -22.83 -4.85 -14.72
CA VAL A 191 -22.62 -4.96 -13.25
C VAL A 191 -23.88 -5.48 -12.55
N ASN A 192 -25.06 -4.99 -12.91
CA ASN A 192 -26.31 -5.32 -12.21
C ASN A 192 -26.84 -6.72 -12.55
N GLU A 193 -26.27 -7.43 -13.54
CA GLU A 193 -26.53 -8.84 -13.80
C GLU A 193 -25.80 -9.77 -12.81
N ALA A 194 -24.74 -9.26 -12.15
CA ALA A 194 -23.98 -10.02 -11.16
C ALA A 194 -24.67 -10.04 -9.78
N LYS A 195 -24.28 -11.01 -8.93
CA LYS A 195 -24.79 -11.14 -7.57
C LYS A 195 -23.75 -10.81 -6.51
N ASN A 196 -22.51 -11.24 -6.74
CA ASN A 196 -21.41 -11.10 -5.81
C ASN A 196 -20.27 -10.33 -6.48
N VAL A 197 -20.24 -9.04 -6.28
CA VAL A 197 -19.30 -8.12 -6.93
C VAL A 197 -18.17 -7.77 -5.98
N LEU A 198 -16.93 -7.94 -6.43
CA LEU A 198 -15.74 -7.50 -5.73
C LEU A 198 -15.12 -6.29 -6.44
N VAL A 199 -15.09 -5.14 -5.78
CA VAL A 199 -14.29 -3.99 -6.22
C VAL A 199 -12.86 -4.21 -5.74
N TRP A 200 -11.87 -4.10 -6.64
CA TRP A 200 -10.46 -4.38 -6.32
C TRP A 200 -9.53 -3.24 -6.72
N ASP A 201 -8.71 -2.77 -5.74
CA ASP A 201 -7.66 -1.76 -5.96
C ASP A 201 -6.46 -1.99 -5.03
N ASP A 202 -5.39 -1.19 -5.18
CA ASP A 202 -4.20 -1.24 -4.32
C ASP A 202 -4.44 -0.56 -2.96
N ILE A 203 -5.14 0.57 -2.93
CA ILE A 203 -5.23 1.40 -1.73
C ILE A 203 -6.59 2.08 -1.57
N CYS A 204 -7.09 2.09 -0.34
CA CYS A 204 -8.17 2.97 0.09
C CYS A 204 -7.67 3.91 1.18
N ASP A 205 -7.62 5.21 0.86
CA ASP A 205 -7.35 6.27 1.84
C ASP A 205 -8.67 6.88 2.34
N GLY A 206 -9.12 8.02 1.84
CA GLY A 206 -10.37 8.67 2.26
C GLY A 206 -11.66 8.04 1.70
N GLY A 207 -11.57 6.99 0.87
CA GLY A 207 -12.71 6.21 0.38
C GLY A 207 -13.53 6.83 -0.75
N GLY A 208 -13.26 8.08 -1.16
CA GLY A 208 -14.13 8.82 -2.10
C GLY A 208 -14.35 8.12 -3.45
N THR A 209 -13.33 7.46 -4.02
CA THR A 209 -13.47 6.64 -5.24
C THR A 209 -14.48 5.52 -5.06
N PHE A 210 -14.37 4.79 -3.96
CA PHE A 210 -15.19 3.61 -3.69
C PHE A 210 -16.63 3.99 -3.32
N VAL A 211 -16.83 5.08 -2.58
CA VAL A 211 -18.17 5.63 -2.32
C VAL A 211 -18.86 6.05 -3.63
N GLY A 212 -18.13 6.77 -4.51
CA GLY A 212 -18.66 7.15 -5.81
C GLY A 212 -18.98 5.93 -6.70
N LEU A 213 -18.13 4.90 -6.68
CA LEU A 213 -18.36 3.70 -7.46
C LEU A 213 -19.56 2.89 -6.93
N ALA A 214 -19.69 2.75 -5.61
CA ALA A 214 -20.81 2.04 -5.00
C ALA A 214 -22.16 2.66 -5.37
N SER A 215 -22.24 3.97 -5.54
CA SER A 215 -23.48 4.65 -5.95
C SER A 215 -23.98 4.29 -7.35
N LEU A 216 -23.13 3.66 -8.17
CA LEU A 216 -23.43 3.22 -9.54
C LEU A 216 -23.73 1.72 -9.61
N ILE A 217 -23.56 0.99 -8.51
CA ILE A 217 -23.67 -0.47 -8.45
C ILE A 217 -24.86 -0.86 -7.57
N SER A 218 -25.79 -1.63 -8.11
CA SER A 218 -26.99 -2.11 -7.38
C SER A 218 -27.04 -3.63 -7.44
N VAL A 219 -26.34 -4.29 -6.52
CA VAL A 219 -26.22 -5.75 -6.45
C VAL A 219 -26.47 -6.27 -5.03
N PRO A 220 -26.85 -7.54 -4.83
CA PRO A 220 -27.11 -8.09 -3.51
C PRO A 220 -25.88 -8.09 -2.59
N ASN A 221 -24.70 -8.38 -3.13
CA ASN A 221 -23.46 -8.46 -2.39
C ASN A 221 -22.37 -7.64 -3.07
N LEU A 222 -22.11 -6.44 -2.55
CA LEU A 222 -21.02 -5.58 -2.98
C LEU A 222 -19.89 -5.64 -1.95
N MET A 223 -18.70 -6.00 -2.40
CA MET A 223 -17.52 -6.16 -1.56
C MET A 223 -16.37 -5.29 -2.07
N LEU A 224 -15.49 -4.88 -1.16
CA LEU A 224 -14.28 -4.14 -1.47
C LEU A 224 -13.06 -4.94 -1.02
N TYR A 225 -12.08 -5.08 -1.89
CA TYR A 225 -10.73 -5.46 -1.51
C TYR A 225 -9.76 -4.35 -1.89
N VAL A 226 -8.92 -3.99 -0.94
CA VAL A 226 -7.74 -3.15 -1.17
C VAL A 226 -6.55 -3.76 -0.43
N THR A 227 -5.40 -3.78 -1.08
CA THR A 227 -4.18 -4.29 -0.43
C THR A 227 -3.83 -3.44 0.79
N HIS A 228 -3.96 -2.11 0.67
CA HIS A 228 -3.65 -1.14 1.72
C HIS A 228 -4.88 -0.34 2.13
N GLY A 229 -5.46 -0.69 3.27
CA GLY A 229 -6.55 0.06 3.89
C GLY A 229 -6.00 1.12 4.83
N ILE A 230 -5.77 2.35 4.35
CA ILE A 230 -5.37 3.47 5.20
C ILE A 230 -6.56 3.97 6.00
N PHE A 231 -7.73 4.06 5.34
CA PHE A 231 -9.00 4.45 5.93
C PHE A 231 -8.92 5.72 6.79
N SER A 232 -8.26 6.76 6.28
CA SER A 232 -8.02 8.02 7.01
C SER A 232 -9.32 8.72 7.49
N LYS A 233 -10.46 8.38 6.88
CA LYS A 233 -11.81 8.83 7.28
C LYS A 233 -12.64 7.72 7.94
N GLY A 234 -12.00 6.62 8.36
CA GLY A 234 -12.68 5.41 8.82
C GLY A 234 -13.36 4.64 7.69
N THR A 235 -14.02 3.54 8.04
CA THR A 235 -14.68 2.62 7.10
C THR A 235 -16.20 2.82 7.03
N ALA A 236 -16.78 3.57 7.98
CA ALA A 236 -18.22 3.76 8.07
C ALA A 236 -18.86 4.32 6.78
N CYS A 237 -18.18 5.25 6.09
CA CYS A 237 -18.67 5.82 4.83
C CYS A 237 -18.75 4.76 3.71
N LEU A 238 -17.89 3.74 3.73
CA LEU A 238 -17.90 2.65 2.75
C LEU A 238 -19.07 1.70 3.01
N PHE A 239 -19.29 1.30 4.26
CA PHE A 239 -20.44 0.49 4.63
C PHE A 239 -21.76 1.21 4.36
N CYS A 240 -21.86 2.51 4.69
CA CYS A 240 -23.03 3.34 4.35
C CYS A 240 -23.25 3.48 2.84
N ALA A 241 -22.20 3.41 2.03
CA ALA A 241 -22.31 3.44 0.58
C ALA A 241 -22.79 2.13 -0.03
N GLY A 242 -22.88 1.03 0.75
CA GLY A 242 -23.44 -0.25 0.32
C GLY A 242 -22.46 -1.42 0.28
N TYR A 243 -21.21 -1.23 0.67
CA TYR A 243 -20.30 -2.39 0.80
C TYR A 243 -20.73 -3.28 1.98
N ASN A 244 -20.98 -4.57 1.69
CA ASN A 244 -21.34 -5.55 2.70
C ASN A 244 -20.13 -6.05 3.49
N LYS A 245 -18.98 -6.17 2.80
CA LYS A 245 -17.70 -6.61 3.35
C LYS A 245 -16.55 -5.80 2.78
N ILE A 246 -15.54 -5.55 3.60
CA ILE A 246 -14.30 -4.89 3.20
C ILE A 246 -13.14 -5.78 3.59
N PHE A 247 -12.24 -6.03 2.67
CA PHE A 247 -11.07 -6.88 2.87
C PHE A 247 -9.78 -6.09 2.60
N THR A 248 -8.74 -6.45 3.32
CA THR A 248 -7.37 -6.02 3.07
C THR A 248 -6.46 -7.24 2.98
N ARG A 249 -5.17 -7.04 2.69
CA ARG A 249 -4.17 -8.11 2.79
C ARG A 249 -4.11 -8.77 4.18
N ASN A 250 -4.61 -8.09 5.23
CA ASN A 250 -4.60 -8.57 6.60
C ASN A 250 -5.91 -9.29 7.00
N GLY A 251 -6.86 -9.42 6.07
CA GLY A 251 -8.16 -10.05 6.28
C GLY A 251 -9.34 -9.08 6.22
N GLU A 252 -10.48 -9.55 6.69
CA GLU A 252 -11.73 -8.77 6.72
C GLU A 252 -11.66 -7.65 7.76
N VAL A 253 -12.06 -6.46 7.35
CA VAL A 253 -12.16 -5.26 8.20
C VAL A 253 -13.51 -5.28 8.89
N LYS A 254 -13.50 -5.16 10.22
CA LYS A 254 -14.69 -5.17 11.07
C LYS A 254 -15.13 -3.77 11.44
#